data_b83e78e23cacb6fb6dc56f316d1d5a5d
#
_entry.id   b83e78e23cacb6fb6dc56f316d1d5a5d
#
_cell.length_a   1.000
_cell.length_b   1.000
_cell.length_c   1.000
_cell.angle_alpha   90.00
_cell.angle_beta   90.00
_cell.angle_gamma   90.00
#
_symmetry.space_group_name_H-M   'P 1'
#
loop_
_entity.id
_entity.type
_entity.pdbx_description
1 polymer ?
#
loop_
_entity_poly.entity_id
_entity_poly.type
_entity_poly.pdbx_seq_one_letter_code
_entity_poly.pdbx_strand_id
1 'polypeptide(L)'
;MLFKTYQKLLGASCLALYLVGCGGRGGGESPIEISKNSDGEFQIRSKADNITIQGVKLNRDNCVVNFVPAREAAQMEVLSPITLIQITPISMQDFKDMASVYKEFNNKERVANIENKISQLKQKGVMMEPQTLKFGEKIKGISQGCDIIEATIQTDKGAWTFNFNR
;
A
#
# COMPACT_ATOMS: atom_id res chain seq x y z
N MET A 1 -26.05 -55.01 -45.85
CA MET A 1 -24.75 -55.47 -45.37
C MET A 1 -23.78 -54.29 -45.33
N LEU A 2 -24.03 -53.37 -44.52
CA LEU A 2 -23.23 -52.17 -44.40
C LEU A 2 -22.91 -51.95 -42.95
N PHE A 3 -21.72 -52.33 -42.58
CA PHE A 3 -21.18 -52.00 -41.28
C PHE A 3 -20.75 -50.54 -41.28
N LYS A 4 -21.56 -49.71 -40.73
CA LYS A 4 -21.19 -48.36 -40.40
C LYS A 4 -20.41 -48.39 -39.09
N THR A 5 -19.13 -48.35 -39.22
CA THR A 5 -18.22 -48.07 -38.13
C THR A 5 -18.47 -46.66 -37.62
N TYR A 6 -19.12 -46.55 -36.50
CA TYR A 6 -19.18 -45.32 -35.73
C TYR A 6 -17.82 -45.11 -35.09
N GLN A 7 -16.97 -44.37 -35.72
CA GLN A 7 -15.85 -43.80 -35.03
C GLN A 7 -16.39 -42.78 -34.04
N LYS A 8 -16.49 -43.20 -32.82
CA LYS A 8 -16.66 -42.30 -31.71
C LYS A 8 -15.42 -41.44 -31.62
N LEU A 9 -15.55 -40.24 -32.13
CA LEU A 9 -14.68 -39.13 -31.78
C LEU A 9 -14.86 -38.88 -30.28
N LEU A 10 -14.04 -39.56 -29.51
CA LEU A 10 -13.75 -39.14 -28.15
C LEU A 10 -13.03 -37.81 -28.26
N GLY A 11 -13.83 -36.77 -28.36
CA GLY A 11 -13.37 -35.43 -28.02
C GLY A 11 -12.93 -35.45 -26.59
N ALA A 12 -11.64 -35.69 -26.41
CA ALA A 12 -11.00 -35.38 -25.16
C ALA A 12 -11.13 -33.87 -24.95
N SER A 13 -12.25 -33.52 -24.38
CA SER A 13 -12.44 -32.21 -23.78
C SER A 13 -11.45 -32.15 -22.63
N CYS A 14 -10.23 -31.76 -22.93
CA CYS A 14 -9.33 -31.24 -21.94
C CYS A 14 -9.98 -29.99 -21.40
N LEU A 15 -10.90 -30.16 -20.49
CA LEU A 15 -11.23 -29.16 -19.50
C LEU A 15 -9.93 -28.91 -18.74
N ALA A 16 -9.10 -28.09 -19.33
CA ALA A 16 -8.08 -27.39 -18.57
C ALA A 16 -8.86 -26.58 -17.53
N LEU A 17 -9.05 -27.19 -16.39
CA LEU A 17 -9.39 -26.49 -15.17
C LEU A 17 -8.23 -25.54 -14.93
N TYR A 18 -8.35 -24.38 -15.51
CA TYR A 18 -7.63 -23.22 -15.03
C TYR A 18 -8.14 -23.00 -13.61
N LEU A 19 -7.54 -23.70 -12.70
CA LEU A 19 -7.49 -23.28 -11.32
C LEU A 19 -6.74 -21.96 -11.36
N VAL A 20 -7.48 -20.92 -11.68
CA VAL A 20 -7.11 -19.57 -11.28
C VAL A 20 -7.17 -19.65 -9.76
N GLY A 21 -6.07 -20.13 -9.20
CA GLY A 21 -5.79 -19.96 -7.80
C GLY A 21 -5.81 -18.46 -7.57
N CYS A 22 -6.88 -17.98 -6.97
CA CYS A 22 -6.92 -16.68 -6.31
C CYS A 22 -5.99 -16.71 -5.09
N GLY A 23 -4.74 -16.92 -5.35
CA GLY A 23 -3.64 -16.72 -4.44
C GLY A 23 -2.62 -15.97 -5.27
N GLY A 24 -2.52 -14.68 -5.06
CA GLY A 24 -1.52 -13.82 -5.69
C GLY A 24 -0.11 -14.23 -5.27
N ARG A 25 0.30 -15.40 -5.76
CA ARG A 25 1.69 -15.81 -5.85
C ARG A 25 2.06 -15.74 -7.33
N GLY A 26 2.34 -14.55 -7.78
CA GLY A 26 3.24 -14.40 -8.90
C GLY A 26 4.53 -15.14 -8.51
N GLY A 27 4.86 -16.24 -9.21
CA GLY A 27 6.03 -17.05 -8.91
C GLY A 27 7.35 -16.38 -9.29
N GLY A 28 7.47 -15.08 -9.10
CA GLY A 28 8.65 -14.27 -9.28
C GLY A 28 9.14 -13.72 -7.95
N GLU A 29 10.42 -13.44 -7.87
CA GLU A 29 11.00 -12.72 -6.73
C GLU A 29 10.30 -11.36 -6.55
N SER A 30 9.99 -11.01 -5.30
CA SER A 30 9.34 -9.72 -5.01
C SER A 30 10.20 -8.56 -5.52
N PRO A 31 9.61 -7.60 -6.27
CA PRO A 31 10.32 -6.42 -6.75
C PRO A 31 10.60 -5.39 -5.66
N ILE A 32 10.19 -5.69 -4.44
CA ILE A 32 10.42 -4.86 -3.25
C ILE A 32 10.92 -5.73 -2.09
N GLU A 33 11.61 -5.11 -1.19
CA GLU A 33 11.93 -5.66 0.12
C GLU A 33 11.41 -4.72 1.21
N ILE A 34 11.11 -5.29 2.37
CA ILE A 34 10.69 -4.53 3.55
C ILE A 34 11.52 -4.95 4.75
N SER A 35 11.95 -3.98 5.53
CA SER A 35 12.59 -4.16 6.82
C SER A 35 11.86 -3.35 7.89
N LYS A 36 11.94 -3.82 9.13
CA LYS A 36 11.36 -3.16 10.31
C LYS A 36 12.33 -3.18 11.48
N ASN A 37 12.10 -2.29 12.44
CA ASN A 37 12.73 -2.35 13.77
C ASN A 37 11.70 -2.64 14.87
N SER A 38 12.16 -2.70 16.12
CA SER A 38 11.31 -2.92 17.30
C SER A 38 10.39 -1.74 17.63
N ASP A 39 10.70 -0.55 17.14
CA ASP A 39 10.02 0.69 17.49
C ASP A 39 8.83 0.99 16.55
N GLY A 40 8.54 0.03 15.63
CA GLY A 40 7.46 0.16 14.65
C GLY A 40 7.86 0.98 13.41
N GLU A 41 9.12 1.35 13.27
CA GLU A 41 9.61 1.91 12.01
C GLU A 41 9.79 0.81 10.99
N PHE A 42 9.44 1.10 9.74
CA PHE A 42 9.65 0.19 8.63
C PHE A 42 10.18 0.94 7.41
N GLN A 43 10.80 0.19 6.52
CA GLN A 43 11.35 0.72 5.28
C GLN A 43 11.02 -0.21 4.14
N ILE A 44 10.44 0.34 3.07
CA ILE A 44 10.20 -0.36 1.80
C ILE A 44 11.25 0.10 0.81
N ARG A 45 11.96 -0.84 0.20
CA ARG A 45 13.01 -0.58 -0.79
C ARG A 45 12.66 -1.22 -2.11
N SER A 46 12.87 -0.50 -3.21
CA SER A 46 12.72 -1.04 -4.56
C SER A 46 13.91 -1.91 -4.96
N LYS A 47 13.60 -3.08 -5.52
CA LYS A 47 14.53 -3.99 -6.21
C LYS A 47 14.30 -3.97 -7.73
N ALA A 48 13.40 -3.14 -8.22
CA ALA A 48 13.08 -2.96 -9.62
C ALA A 48 13.42 -1.56 -10.09
N ASP A 49 13.62 -1.38 -11.40
CA ASP A 49 13.97 -0.07 -11.99
C ASP A 49 12.90 0.98 -11.75
N ASN A 50 11.63 0.56 -11.77
CA ASN A 50 10.50 1.40 -11.41
C ASN A 50 9.41 0.53 -10.80
N ILE A 51 8.92 0.94 -9.62
CA ILE A 51 7.76 0.35 -8.98
C ILE A 51 6.98 1.44 -8.27
N THR A 52 5.66 1.41 -8.40
CA THR A 52 4.79 2.38 -7.75
C THR A 52 4.09 1.73 -6.56
N ILE A 53 4.38 2.23 -5.36
CA ILE A 53 3.70 1.82 -4.13
C ILE A 53 2.37 2.55 -4.04
N GLN A 54 1.27 1.81 -3.90
CA GLN A 54 -0.10 2.31 -3.90
C GLN A 54 -0.82 2.07 -2.58
N GLY A 55 -0.27 1.22 -1.72
CA GLY A 55 -0.85 0.91 -0.43
C GLY A 55 0.09 0.10 0.44
N VAL A 56 -0.02 0.32 1.74
CA VAL A 56 0.68 -0.43 2.78
C VAL A 56 -0.32 -0.80 3.85
N LYS A 57 -0.40 -2.08 4.16
CA LYS A 57 -1.20 -2.64 5.25
C LYS A 57 -0.28 -3.37 6.21
N LEU A 58 -0.36 -3.02 7.48
CA LEU A 58 0.38 -3.69 8.54
C LEU A 58 -0.59 -4.48 9.41
N ASN A 59 -0.23 -5.73 9.69
CA ASN A 59 -1.03 -6.64 10.52
C ASN A 59 -2.51 -6.69 10.09
N ARG A 60 -2.77 -6.77 8.76
CA ARG A 60 -4.12 -6.78 8.17
C ARG A 60 -4.96 -5.56 8.53
N ASP A 61 -4.38 -4.37 8.40
CA ASP A 61 -4.96 -3.07 8.77
C ASP A 61 -5.18 -2.85 10.28
N ASN A 62 -4.63 -3.69 11.16
CA ASN A 62 -4.71 -3.48 12.61
C ASN A 62 -3.69 -2.46 13.13
N CYS A 63 -2.75 -2.05 12.31
CA CYS A 63 -1.75 -1.04 12.64
C CYS A 63 -1.85 0.17 11.72
N VAL A 64 -1.73 1.33 12.31
CA VAL A 64 -1.76 2.61 11.58
C VAL A 64 -0.46 2.81 10.83
N VAL A 65 -0.52 3.31 9.61
CA VAL A 65 0.64 3.60 8.76
C VAL A 65 0.79 5.09 8.57
N ASN A 66 1.88 5.65 9.04
CA ASN A 66 2.30 7.03 8.82
C ASN A 66 3.62 7.06 8.06
N PHE A 67 3.75 7.97 7.10
CA PHE A 67 5.01 8.31 6.44
C PHE A 67 5.49 9.71 6.85
N VAL A 68 4.58 10.52 7.35
CA VAL A 68 4.82 11.90 7.76
C VAL A 68 4.38 12.11 9.20
N PRO A 69 5.28 12.38 10.15
CA PRO A 69 4.95 12.62 11.55
C PRO A 69 4.38 14.04 11.77
N ALA A 70 3.39 14.46 10.99
CA ALA A 70 2.84 15.81 11.01
C ALA A 70 2.27 16.21 12.38
N ARG A 71 1.58 15.28 13.04
CA ARG A 71 0.97 15.52 14.34
C ARG A 71 2.01 15.64 15.45
N GLU A 72 3.04 14.82 15.41
CA GLU A 72 4.13 14.86 16.38
C GLU A 72 4.95 16.16 16.25
N ALA A 73 5.26 16.54 15.02
CA ALA A 73 5.94 17.78 14.73
C ALA A 73 5.13 19.03 15.11
N ALA A 74 3.80 19.00 14.95
CA ALA A 74 2.91 20.07 15.39
C ALA A 74 2.88 20.21 16.92
N GLN A 75 2.94 19.11 17.67
CA GLN A 75 2.99 19.11 19.13
C GLN A 75 4.31 19.66 19.69
N MET A 76 5.40 19.53 18.93
CA MET A 76 6.72 20.06 19.30
C MET A 76 6.90 21.55 19.00
N GLU A 77 5.84 22.27 18.58
CA GLU A 77 5.91 23.68 18.14
C GLU A 77 6.90 23.93 16.98
N VAL A 78 7.41 22.87 16.37
CA VAL A 78 8.35 22.95 15.24
C VAL A 78 7.65 23.40 13.95
N LEU A 79 6.35 23.11 13.85
CA LEU A 79 5.56 23.43 12.67
C LEU A 79 4.68 24.67 12.91
N SER A 80 5.04 25.76 12.24
CA SER A 80 4.10 26.85 12.00
C SER A 80 3.09 26.47 10.92
N PRO A 81 1.94 27.13 10.81
CA PRO A 81 1.00 26.92 9.70
C PRO A 81 1.66 27.02 8.31
N ILE A 82 2.69 27.84 8.17
CA ILE A 82 3.45 28.02 6.93
C ILE A 82 4.29 26.78 6.63
N THR A 83 4.92 26.17 7.64
CA THR A 83 5.73 24.96 7.49
C THR A 83 4.86 23.74 7.16
N LEU A 84 3.66 23.65 7.74
CA LEU A 84 2.69 22.59 7.42
C LEU A 84 2.27 22.59 5.94
N ILE A 85 2.24 23.76 5.30
CA ILE A 85 1.88 23.88 3.88
C ILE A 85 2.90 23.15 2.97
N GLN A 86 4.13 23.02 3.41
CA GLN A 86 5.22 22.37 2.67
C GLN A 86 5.26 20.84 2.87
N ILE A 87 4.54 20.32 3.86
CA ILE A 87 4.50 18.89 4.12
C ILE A 87 3.44 18.25 3.22
N THR A 88 3.86 17.24 2.48
CA THR A 88 2.95 16.46 1.63
C THR A 88 2.61 15.15 2.33
N PRO A 89 1.35 14.96 2.76
CA PRO A 89 0.91 13.69 3.33
C PRO A 89 0.92 12.58 2.28
N ILE A 90 1.20 11.36 2.71
CA ILE A 90 1.35 10.20 1.83
C ILE A 90 0.29 9.14 2.14
N SER A 91 0.18 8.68 3.40
CA SER A 91 -0.81 7.68 3.78
C SER A 91 -2.18 8.29 4.07
N MET A 92 -3.21 7.44 4.11
CA MET A 92 -4.55 7.87 4.54
C MET A 92 -4.54 8.44 5.95
N GLN A 93 -3.66 7.94 6.82
CA GLN A 93 -3.52 8.45 8.17
C GLN A 93 -2.83 9.80 8.19
N ASP A 94 -1.77 10.00 7.40
CA ASP A 94 -1.11 11.30 7.26
C ASP A 94 -2.09 12.39 6.81
N PHE A 95 -2.98 12.06 5.84
CA PHE A 95 -4.03 12.98 5.40
C PHE A 95 -5.00 13.33 6.54
N LYS A 96 -5.44 12.33 7.32
CA LYS A 96 -6.35 12.55 8.45
C LYS A 96 -5.71 13.39 9.55
N ASP A 97 -4.46 13.08 9.88
CA ASP A 97 -3.71 13.81 10.91
C ASP A 97 -3.51 15.27 10.50
N MET A 98 -3.14 15.49 9.24
CA MET A 98 -2.99 16.84 8.70
C MET A 98 -4.32 17.60 8.65
N ALA A 99 -5.43 16.96 8.27
CA ALA A 99 -6.76 17.57 8.34
C ALA A 99 -7.12 17.98 9.77
N SER A 100 -6.78 17.15 10.76
CA SER A 100 -6.99 17.46 12.18
C SER A 100 -6.21 18.70 12.61
N VAL A 101 -4.93 18.77 12.25
CA VAL A 101 -4.09 19.95 12.54
C VAL A 101 -4.64 21.21 11.87
N TYR A 102 -5.05 21.16 10.60
CA TYR A 102 -5.65 22.32 9.95
C TYR A 102 -7.00 22.73 10.56
N LYS A 103 -7.77 21.79 11.13
CA LYS A 103 -8.98 22.13 11.91
C LYS A 103 -8.63 22.94 13.15
N GLU A 104 -7.58 22.59 13.86
CA GLU A 104 -7.09 23.34 15.04
C GLU A 104 -6.69 24.77 14.67
N PHE A 105 -6.11 24.96 13.49
CA PHE A 105 -5.79 26.31 12.94
C PHE A 105 -6.96 27.01 12.25
N ASN A 106 -8.17 26.45 12.31
CA ASN A 106 -9.39 26.97 11.68
C ASN A 106 -9.26 27.21 10.15
N ASN A 107 -8.43 26.42 9.48
CA ASN A 107 -8.20 26.51 8.04
C ASN A 107 -9.15 25.59 7.26
N LYS A 108 -10.39 26.02 7.09
CA LYS A 108 -11.48 25.25 6.47
C LYS A 108 -11.17 24.85 5.03
N GLU A 109 -10.53 25.70 4.26
CA GLU A 109 -10.18 25.45 2.85
C GLU A 109 -9.20 24.27 2.74
N ARG A 110 -8.15 24.25 3.56
CA ARG A 110 -7.18 23.15 3.59
C ARG A 110 -7.81 21.84 4.03
N VAL A 111 -8.69 21.87 5.00
CA VAL A 111 -9.44 20.69 5.43
C VAL A 111 -10.26 20.13 4.27
N ALA A 112 -11.04 20.96 3.57
CA ALA A 112 -11.85 20.54 2.44
C ALA A 112 -10.98 19.91 1.31
N ASN A 113 -9.84 20.51 1.01
CA ASN A 113 -8.91 19.99 0.00
C ASN A 113 -8.38 18.62 0.37
N ILE A 114 -8.02 18.41 1.63
CA ILE A 114 -7.53 17.11 2.13
C ILE A 114 -8.64 16.05 2.09
N GLU A 115 -9.84 16.37 2.56
CA GLU A 115 -10.98 15.44 2.55
C GLU A 115 -11.35 15.05 1.12
N ASN A 116 -11.27 15.98 0.16
CA ASN A 116 -11.47 15.72 -1.26
C ASN A 116 -10.39 14.76 -1.80
N LYS A 117 -9.12 14.96 -1.42
CA LYS A 117 -8.03 14.07 -1.79
C LYS A 117 -8.22 12.65 -1.25
N ILE A 118 -8.63 12.51 0.01
CA ILE A 118 -8.97 11.20 0.60
C ILE A 118 -10.07 10.50 -0.22
N SER A 119 -11.11 11.23 -0.60
CA SER A 119 -12.20 10.70 -1.43
C SER A 119 -11.69 10.21 -2.79
N GLN A 120 -10.85 10.99 -3.46
CA GLN A 120 -10.26 10.62 -4.75
C GLN A 120 -9.40 9.35 -4.66
N LEU A 121 -8.59 9.20 -3.62
CA LEU A 121 -7.76 8.01 -3.40
C LEU A 121 -8.63 6.77 -3.18
N LYS A 122 -9.69 6.89 -2.37
CA LYS A 122 -10.65 5.81 -2.14
C LYS A 122 -11.37 5.39 -3.44
N GLN A 123 -11.79 6.34 -4.27
CA GLN A 123 -12.42 6.05 -5.57
C GLN A 123 -11.47 5.32 -6.52
N LYS A 124 -10.18 5.61 -6.46
CA LYS A 124 -9.14 4.91 -7.24
C LYS A 124 -8.76 3.54 -6.67
N GLY A 125 -9.27 3.18 -5.50
CA GLY A 125 -8.93 1.92 -4.83
C GLY A 125 -7.50 1.86 -4.31
N VAL A 126 -6.85 3.01 -4.10
CA VAL A 126 -5.50 3.11 -3.54
C VAL A 126 -5.55 3.66 -2.12
N MET A 127 -4.62 3.21 -1.29
CA MET A 127 -4.61 3.50 0.14
C MET A 127 -3.65 4.62 0.54
N MET A 128 -2.93 5.15 -0.41
CA MET A 128 -1.95 6.23 -0.20
C MET A 128 -1.75 7.00 -1.49
N GLU A 129 -1.13 8.16 -1.41
CA GLU A 129 -0.61 8.84 -2.60
C GLU A 129 0.46 7.96 -3.24
N PRO A 130 0.30 7.55 -4.50
CA PRO A 130 1.24 6.63 -5.14
C PRO A 130 2.67 7.18 -5.13
N GLN A 131 3.62 6.34 -4.70
CA GLN A 131 5.05 6.67 -4.65
C GLN A 131 5.81 5.80 -5.62
N THR A 132 6.39 6.39 -6.65
CA THR A 132 7.23 5.66 -7.61
C THR A 132 8.67 5.65 -7.11
N LEU A 133 9.22 4.45 -6.97
CA LEU A 133 10.59 4.21 -6.53
C LEU A 133 11.40 3.61 -7.67
N LYS A 134 12.59 4.15 -7.89
CA LYS A 134 13.62 3.56 -8.76
C LYS A 134 14.38 2.48 -8.02
N PHE A 135 15.18 1.71 -8.74
CA PHE A 135 16.05 0.70 -8.14
C PHE A 135 16.89 1.26 -6.99
N GLY A 136 16.79 0.59 -5.83
CA GLY A 136 17.52 0.98 -4.61
C GLY A 136 16.91 2.12 -3.80
N GLU A 137 15.97 2.87 -4.37
CA GLU A 137 15.25 3.90 -3.62
C GLU A 137 14.34 3.29 -2.56
N LYS A 138 14.09 4.04 -1.52
CA LYS A 138 13.36 3.58 -0.35
C LYS A 138 12.43 4.66 0.20
N ILE A 139 11.32 4.19 0.77
CA ILE A 139 10.40 4.98 1.56
C ILE A 139 10.38 4.44 2.98
N LYS A 140 10.42 5.33 3.96
CA LYS A 140 10.34 5.00 5.38
C LYS A 140 8.99 5.38 5.93
N GLY A 141 8.45 4.54 6.80
CA GLY A 141 7.22 4.80 7.52
C GLY A 141 7.33 4.36 8.98
N ILE A 142 6.33 4.72 9.74
CA ILE A 142 6.22 4.36 11.15
C ILE A 142 4.81 3.89 11.47
N SER A 143 4.70 2.90 12.34
CA SER A 143 3.47 2.45 12.97
C SER A 143 3.67 2.47 14.46
N GLN A 144 3.37 3.59 15.07
CA GLN A 144 3.66 3.83 16.48
C GLN A 144 2.90 2.85 17.37
N GLY A 145 3.63 2.20 18.28
CA GLY A 145 3.06 1.23 19.23
C GLY A 145 2.60 -0.10 18.59
N CYS A 146 2.96 -0.37 17.34
CA CYS A 146 2.64 -1.61 16.64
C CYS A 146 3.86 -2.54 16.54
N ASP A 147 3.70 -3.78 17.01
CA ASP A 147 4.63 -4.86 16.67
C ASP A 147 4.24 -5.42 15.30
N ILE A 148 4.99 -5.06 14.28
CA ILE A 148 4.72 -5.45 12.88
C ILE A 148 5.10 -6.91 12.70
N ILE A 149 4.10 -7.77 12.49
CA ILE A 149 4.27 -9.20 12.22
C ILE A 149 3.98 -9.57 10.77
N GLU A 150 3.18 -8.77 10.08
CA GLU A 150 2.83 -8.94 8.68
C GLU A 150 2.74 -7.59 7.99
N ALA A 151 3.23 -7.51 6.78
CA ALA A 151 3.07 -6.33 5.93
C ALA A 151 2.61 -6.74 4.53
N THR A 152 1.55 -6.14 4.03
CA THR A 152 1.09 -6.29 2.65
C THR A 152 1.29 -4.98 1.91
N ILE A 153 2.08 -5.02 0.85
CA ILE A 153 2.40 -3.86 0.02
C ILE A 153 1.69 -3.99 -1.32
N GLN A 154 0.80 -3.06 -1.62
CA GLN A 154 0.13 -2.94 -2.91
C GLN A 154 0.98 -2.10 -3.84
N THR A 155 1.23 -2.61 -5.05
CA THR A 155 1.98 -1.91 -6.09
C THR A 155 1.27 -1.95 -7.42
N ASP A 156 1.77 -1.21 -8.41
CA ASP A 156 1.35 -1.28 -9.81
C ASP A 156 1.66 -2.65 -10.48
N LYS A 157 2.51 -3.48 -9.86
CA LYS A 157 2.88 -4.82 -10.34
C LYS A 157 2.23 -5.96 -9.55
N GLY A 158 1.32 -5.63 -8.62
CA GLY A 158 0.64 -6.59 -7.76
C GLY A 158 0.84 -6.31 -6.27
N ALA A 159 0.37 -7.23 -5.44
CA ALA A 159 0.49 -7.14 -3.99
C ALA A 159 1.41 -8.23 -3.45
N TRP A 160 2.29 -7.87 -2.52
CA TRP A 160 3.21 -8.80 -1.84
C TRP A 160 3.00 -8.73 -0.34
N THR A 161 2.94 -9.91 0.27
CA THR A 161 2.82 -10.04 1.72
C THR A 161 4.11 -10.59 2.30
N PHE A 162 4.62 -9.93 3.31
CA PHE A 162 5.82 -10.26 4.05
C PHE A 162 5.45 -10.60 5.48
N ASN A 163 5.99 -11.70 5.99
CA ASN A 163 5.81 -12.13 7.36
C ASN A 163 7.13 -11.98 8.11
N PHE A 164 7.07 -11.39 9.29
CA PHE A 164 8.20 -11.20 10.17
C PHE A 164 8.10 -12.19 11.33
N ASN A 165 9.05 -13.10 11.41
CA ASN A 165 9.13 -14.02 12.54
C ASN A 165 9.48 -13.22 13.81
N ARG A 166 8.84 -13.59 14.89
CA ARG A 166 9.17 -13.09 16.23
C ARG A 166 10.46 -13.70 16.73
#